data_3c6082c30f3bb56a951101377e31093d
#
_entry.id   3c6082c30f3bb56a951101377e31093d
#
_cell.length_a   1.000
_cell.length_b   1.000
_cell.length_c   1.000
_cell.angle_alpha   90.00
_cell.angle_beta   90.00
_cell.angle_gamma   90.00
#
_symmetry.space_group_name_H-M   'P 1'
#
loop_
_entity.id
_entity.type
_entity.pdbx_description
1 polymer ?
#
loop_
_entity_poly.entity_id
_entity_poly.type
_entity_poly.pdbx_seq_one_letter_code
_entity_poly.pdbx_strand_id
1 'polypeptide(L)'
;MQTVKGRVVDDVSEQPLVGIAVVVNRDGYLTTYTDIDGYYNIPNVPVGKISILFSCIGFESISMNDVPLNAGKELVLNVTMREDVVAVSEVVITAERDKLRPVNDMASVSARTFSVADAQRYAGAMNDISRMAQNFAGVGSPSDSSNDIVVRGNSPFGLLWRIEGVDVYNPNHFADGGATGGAISMLNVNTLSNSDFYTSAFPAEYMNAYSGVFDIRLREGNYDKHEFTGQIGINGIEVGVEGPISKKLKASYMASYRYSFLGVLAYLGFDFGTGSAVPTYQDWTAKINIPLKKGGTLSFF
;
A
#
# COMPACT_ATOMS: atom_id res chain seq x y z
N MET A 1 -16.12 14.21 -9.73
CA MET A 1 -15.91 13.00 -10.53
C MET A 1 -14.43 12.85 -10.82
N GLN A 2 -13.92 11.64 -10.86
CA GLN A 2 -12.50 11.33 -11.11
C GLN A 2 -12.38 10.10 -12.04
N THR A 3 -11.16 9.82 -12.46
CA THR A 3 -10.84 8.66 -13.30
C THR A 3 -10.26 7.55 -12.45
N VAL A 4 -10.72 6.32 -12.69
CA VAL A 4 -10.12 5.08 -12.18
C VAL A 4 -9.47 4.36 -13.35
N LYS A 5 -8.21 4.02 -13.23
CA LYS A 5 -7.44 3.40 -14.30
C LYS A 5 -6.34 2.50 -13.74
N GLY A 6 -5.75 1.67 -14.57
CA GLY A 6 -4.65 0.81 -14.18
C GLY A 6 -4.36 -0.25 -15.22
N ARG A 7 -3.61 -1.25 -14.81
CA ARG A 7 -3.23 -2.41 -15.62
C ARG A 7 -3.60 -3.70 -14.90
N VAL A 8 -4.06 -4.69 -15.66
CA VAL A 8 -4.32 -6.03 -15.15
C VAL A 8 -3.34 -6.99 -15.82
N VAL A 9 -2.66 -7.80 -15.02
CA VAL A 9 -1.67 -8.79 -15.49
C VAL A 9 -1.94 -10.14 -14.83
N ASP A 10 -1.43 -11.19 -15.45
CA ASP A 10 -1.42 -12.54 -14.89
C ASP A 10 -0.37 -12.64 -13.77
N ASP A 11 -0.71 -13.33 -12.70
CA ASP A 11 0.13 -13.42 -11.50
C ASP A 11 1.43 -14.19 -11.72
N VAL A 12 1.42 -15.21 -12.57
CA VAL A 12 2.59 -16.08 -12.78
C VAL A 12 3.44 -15.60 -13.94
N SER A 13 2.82 -15.25 -15.07
CA SER A 13 3.54 -14.89 -16.29
C SER A 13 3.82 -13.39 -16.40
N GLU A 14 3.19 -12.56 -15.57
CA GLU A 14 3.18 -11.09 -15.65
C GLU A 14 2.73 -10.54 -17.03
N GLN A 15 2.10 -11.39 -17.84
CA GLN A 15 1.57 -10.99 -19.14
C GLN A 15 0.31 -10.13 -18.97
N PRO A 16 0.09 -9.14 -19.85
CA PRO A 16 -1.12 -8.35 -19.80
C PRO A 16 -2.35 -9.19 -20.07
N LEU A 17 -3.40 -9.02 -19.29
CA LEU A 17 -4.68 -9.70 -19.44
C LEU A 17 -5.65 -8.81 -20.21
N VAL A 18 -6.03 -9.26 -21.41
CA VAL A 18 -6.99 -8.59 -22.29
C VAL A 18 -8.42 -9.04 -22.00
N GLY A 19 -9.38 -8.11 -22.10
CA GLY A 19 -10.80 -8.43 -21.98
C GLY A 19 -11.31 -8.68 -20.56
N ILE A 20 -10.53 -8.35 -19.53
CA ILE A 20 -11.00 -8.40 -18.16
C ILE A 20 -12.08 -7.34 -17.97
N ALA A 21 -13.25 -7.75 -17.48
CA ALA A 21 -14.30 -6.84 -17.09
C ALA A 21 -13.95 -6.13 -15.79
N VAL A 22 -13.93 -4.80 -15.82
CA VAL A 22 -13.69 -3.96 -14.64
C VAL A 22 -14.97 -3.19 -14.37
N VAL A 23 -15.59 -3.48 -13.23
CA VAL A 23 -16.86 -2.91 -12.82
C VAL A 23 -16.67 -2.07 -11.57
N VAL A 24 -17.00 -0.79 -11.66
CA VAL A 24 -17.04 0.11 -10.50
C VAL A 24 -18.48 0.29 -10.07
N ASN A 25 -18.76 0.05 -8.80
CA ASN A 25 -20.07 0.26 -8.19
C ASN A 25 -19.96 1.36 -7.11
N ARG A 26 -20.83 2.37 -7.23
CA ARG A 26 -21.10 3.36 -6.19
C ARG A 26 -22.57 3.81 -6.24
N ASP A 27 -22.92 4.66 -7.20
CA ASP A 27 -24.29 5.18 -7.43
C ASP A 27 -24.87 4.60 -8.73
N GLY A 28 -24.36 3.46 -9.16
CA GLY A 28 -24.61 2.77 -10.42
C GLY A 28 -23.36 2.00 -10.86
N TYR A 29 -23.51 1.16 -11.85
CA TYR A 29 -22.41 0.35 -12.37
C TYR A 29 -21.77 1.02 -13.58
N LEU A 30 -20.47 1.32 -13.49
CA LEU A 30 -19.64 1.74 -14.59
C LEU A 30 -18.72 0.59 -14.95
N THR A 31 -18.75 0.16 -16.22
CA THR A 31 -18.01 -1.02 -16.70
C THR A 31 -17.10 -0.64 -17.84
N THR A 32 -15.90 -1.19 -17.84
CA THR A 32 -14.96 -1.17 -18.96
C THR A 32 -14.27 -2.53 -19.10
N TYR A 33 -13.48 -2.69 -20.15
CA TYR A 33 -12.67 -3.89 -20.37
C TYR A 33 -11.21 -3.50 -20.56
N THR A 34 -10.29 -4.40 -20.18
CA THR A 34 -8.87 -4.20 -20.44
C THR A 34 -8.56 -4.32 -21.93
N ASP A 35 -7.65 -3.46 -22.40
CA ASP A 35 -7.12 -3.47 -23.77
C ASP A 35 -6.06 -4.57 -23.97
N ILE A 36 -5.44 -4.62 -25.18
CA ILE A 36 -4.44 -5.63 -25.55
C ILE A 36 -3.17 -5.57 -24.69
N ASP A 37 -2.87 -4.43 -24.10
CA ASP A 37 -1.74 -4.21 -23.19
C ASP A 37 -2.15 -4.35 -21.71
N GLY A 38 -3.40 -4.79 -21.44
CA GLY A 38 -3.98 -5.02 -20.12
C GLY A 38 -4.45 -3.75 -19.42
N TYR A 39 -4.46 -2.58 -20.07
CA TYR A 39 -4.89 -1.33 -19.45
C TYR A 39 -6.41 -1.15 -19.49
N TYR A 40 -6.93 -0.53 -18.43
CA TYR A 40 -8.31 -0.09 -18.33
C TYR A 40 -8.42 1.37 -17.90
N ASN A 41 -9.53 2.01 -18.25
CA ASN A 41 -9.80 3.39 -17.90
C ASN A 41 -11.32 3.60 -17.75
N ILE A 42 -11.75 4.07 -16.59
CA ILE A 42 -13.13 4.42 -16.24
C ILE A 42 -13.18 5.89 -15.88
N PRO A 43 -13.59 6.77 -16.79
CA PRO A 43 -13.73 8.20 -16.51
C PRO A 43 -15.02 8.48 -15.73
N ASN A 44 -15.12 9.67 -15.16
CA ASN A 44 -16.33 10.21 -14.54
C ASN A 44 -16.89 9.38 -13.36
N VAL A 45 -16.04 8.70 -12.60
CA VAL A 45 -16.43 7.99 -11.40
C VAL A 45 -16.70 9.03 -10.28
N PRO A 46 -17.83 8.95 -9.56
CA PRO A 46 -18.12 9.82 -8.43
C PRO A 46 -17.06 9.66 -7.33
N VAL A 47 -16.56 10.78 -6.78
CA VAL A 47 -15.57 10.76 -5.69
C VAL A 47 -16.15 10.20 -4.39
N GLY A 48 -15.34 9.56 -3.57
CA GLY A 48 -15.64 8.93 -2.29
C GLY A 48 -15.27 7.45 -2.28
N LYS A 49 -15.93 6.64 -1.48
CA LYS A 49 -15.68 5.20 -1.42
C LYS A 49 -16.36 4.49 -2.59
N ILE A 50 -15.61 3.71 -3.32
CA ILE A 50 -16.09 2.92 -4.45
C ILE A 50 -15.79 1.44 -4.22
N SER A 51 -16.57 0.56 -4.84
CA SER A 51 -16.23 -0.86 -4.95
C SER A 51 -15.85 -1.18 -6.39
N ILE A 52 -14.79 -1.94 -6.58
CA ILE A 52 -14.27 -2.32 -7.90
C ILE A 52 -14.20 -3.83 -7.98
N LEU A 53 -14.76 -4.40 -9.04
CA LEU A 53 -14.71 -5.83 -9.33
C LEU A 53 -13.96 -6.05 -10.65
N PHE A 54 -12.99 -6.95 -10.62
CA PHE A 54 -12.30 -7.48 -11.80
C PHE A 54 -12.76 -8.91 -12.02
N SER A 55 -13.24 -9.23 -13.23
CA SER A 55 -13.72 -10.57 -13.51
C SER A 55 -13.50 -10.97 -14.97
N CYS A 56 -13.14 -12.23 -15.17
CA CYS A 56 -13.04 -12.88 -16.48
C CYS A 56 -13.20 -14.39 -16.32
N ILE A 57 -13.69 -15.06 -17.36
CA ILE A 57 -13.77 -16.54 -17.38
C ILE A 57 -12.35 -17.12 -17.36
N GLY A 58 -12.09 -18.07 -16.48
CA GLY A 58 -10.78 -18.71 -16.33
C GLY A 58 -9.83 -17.99 -15.36
N PHE A 59 -10.29 -16.90 -14.72
CA PHE A 59 -9.54 -16.18 -13.71
C PHE A 59 -10.37 -16.00 -12.44
N GLU A 60 -9.70 -16.00 -11.29
CA GLU A 60 -10.35 -15.68 -10.04
C GLU A 60 -10.78 -14.21 -10.01
N SER A 61 -12.04 -13.97 -9.65
CA SER A 61 -12.57 -12.62 -9.55
C SER A 61 -12.00 -11.88 -8.33
N ILE A 62 -11.56 -10.65 -8.53
CA ILE A 62 -11.01 -9.80 -7.46
C ILE A 62 -12.00 -8.67 -7.16
N SER A 63 -12.47 -8.59 -5.92
CA SER A 63 -13.34 -7.52 -5.45
C SER A 63 -12.61 -6.66 -4.42
N MET A 64 -12.53 -5.35 -4.69
CA MET A 64 -11.99 -4.35 -3.79
C MET A 64 -13.09 -3.40 -3.36
N ASN A 65 -13.46 -3.42 -2.09
CA ASN A 65 -14.51 -2.57 -1.54
C ASN A 65 -13.89 -1.40 -0.77
N ASP A 66 -14.71 -0.32 -0.64
CA ASP A 66 -14.33 0.86 0.15
C ASP A 66 -13.04 1.56 -0.32
N VAL A 67 -12.68 1.43 -1.58
CA VAL A 67 -11.51 2.11 -2.15
C VAL A 67 -11.77 3.62 -2.17
N PRO A 68 -10.91 4.44 -1.54
CA PRO A 68 -11.13 5.88 -1.51
C PRO A 68 -10.76 6.53 -2.85
N LEU A 69 -11.72 7.18 -3.47
CA LEU A 69 -11.50 8.01 -4.67
C LEU A 69 -11.60 9.49 -4.28
N ASN A 70 -10.46 10.14 -4.20
CA ASN A 70 -10.36 11.53 -3.73
C ASN A 70 -10.61 12.54 -4.85
N ALA A 71 -11.10 13.77 -4.48
CA ALA A 71 -11.50 14.84 -5.41
C ALA A 71 -10.24 15.45 -6.02
N GLY A 72 -9.34 15.37 -6.43
CA GLY A 72 -8.17 16.08 -6.99
C GLY A 72 -7.16 15.15 -7.61
N LYS A 73 -7.38 13.83 -7.44
CA LYS A 73 -6.42 12.83 -7.85
C LYS A 73 -7.09 11.65 -8.54
N GLU A 74 -6.50 11.19 -9.65
CA GLU A 74 -6.91 9.96 -10.31
C GLU A 74 -6.48 8.75 -9.49
N LEU A 75 -7.28 7.69 -9.51
CA LEU A 75 -6.92 6.43 -8.89
C LEU A 75 -6.22 5.55 -9.92
N VAL A 76 -4.94 5.28 -9.71
CA VAL A 76 -4.18 4.30 -10.48
C VAL A 76 -4.14 3.01 -9.65
N LEU A 77 -4.74 1.94 -10.17
CA LEU A 77 -4.86 0.66 -9.48
C LEU A 77 -4.46 -0.47 -10.43
N ASN A 78 -3.27 -1.01 -10.22
CA ASN A 78 -2.78 -2.17 -10.94
C ASN A 78 -3.14 -3.44 -10.17
N VAL A 79 -3.56 -4.47 -10.91
CA VAL A 79 -4.09 -5.71 -10.34
C VAL A 79 -3.44 -6.90 -11.02
N THR A 80 -3.04 -7.88 -10.22
CA THR A 80 -2.64 -9.20 -10.69
C THR A 80 -3.79 -10.16 -10.50
N MET A 81 -4.14 -10.94 -11.56
CA MET A 81 -5.18 -11.96 -11.49
C MET A 81 -4.58 -13.34 -11.70
N ARG A 82 -5.14 -14.31 -11.02
CA ARG A 82 -4.72 -15.70 -11.09
C ARG A 82 -5.67 -16.52 -11.95
N GLU A 83 -5.12 -17.47 -12.72
CA GLU A 83 -5.93 -18.47 -13.42
C GLU A 83 -6.71 -19.34 -12.42
N ASP A 84 -8.01 -19.48 -12.66
CA ASP A 84 -8.88 -20.41 -11.95
C ASP A 84 -9.16 -21.64 -12.83
N VAL A 85 -8.49 -22.73 -12.51
CA VAL A 85 -8.57 -23.97 -13.27
C VAL A 85 -9.89 -24.74 -13.04
N VAL A 86 -10.74 -24.30 -12.10
CA VAL A 86 -11.91 -25.09 -11.62
C VAL A 86 -13.26 -24.42 -11.94
N ALA A 87 -13.30 -23.17 -12.35
CA ALA A 87 -14.57 -22.45 -12.41
C ALA A 87 -15.30 -22.51 -13.76
N VAL A 88 -16.13 -23.55 -13.93
CA VAL A 88 -17.41 -23.43 -14.66
C VAL A 88 -18.53 -23.26 -13.60
N SER A 89 -18.43 -22.24 -12.78
CA SER A 89 -19.46 -21.89 -11.80
C SER A 89 -19.94 -20.48 -12.05
N GLU A 90 -21.26 -20.32 -12.03
CA GLU A 90 -21.97 -19.05 -12.08
C GLU A 90 -21.27 -17.96 -11.26
N VAL A 91 -20.98 -16.83 -11.88
CA VAL A 91 -20.39 -15.66 -11.19
C VAL A 91 -21.45 -15.14 -10.21
N VAL A 92 -21.45 -15.65 -9.01
CA VAL A 92 -22.23 -15.10 -7.91
C VAL A 92 -21.45 -13.88 -7.42
N ILE A 93 -21.94 -12.68 -7.69
CA ILE A 93 -21.43 -11.43 -7.13
C ILE A 93 -21.75 -11.43 -5.64
N THR A 94 -20.94 -12.09 -4.85
CA THR A 94 -20.96 -11.92 -3.40
C THR A 94 -20.11 -10.71 -3.06
N ALA A 95 -20.75 -9.70 -2.47
CA ALA A 95 -20.08 -8.50 -1.95
C ALA A 95 -19.25 -8.82 -0.69
N GLU A 96 -18.76 -10.02 -0.54
CA GLU A 96 -17.87 -10.41 0.54
C GLU A 96 -16.44 -10.00 0.19
N ARG A 97 -15.98 -9.02 0.92
CA ARG A 97 -14.63 -8.53 0.91
C ARG A 97 -13.70 -9.60 1.46
N ASP A 98 -12.91 -10.22 0.63
CA ASP A 98 -11.80 -11.05 1.08
C ASP A 98 -10.62 -10.16 1.49
N LYS A 99 -10.82 -9.40 2.60
CA LYS A 99 -9.76 -8.63 3.28
C LYS A 99 -8.64 -9.52 3.83
N LEU A 100 -8.86 -10.82 3.79
CA LEU A 100 -8.00 -11.81 4.41
C LEU A 100 -7.05 -12.42 3.40
N ARG A 101 -7.25 -12.19 2.10
CA ARG A 101 -6.38 -12.76 1.08
C ARG A 101 -5.09 -11.94 0.97
N PRO A 102 -3.93 -12.56 1.26
CA PRO A 102 -2.64 -11.93 1.13
C PRO A 102 -2.33 -11.55 -0.32
N VAL A 103 -1.52 -10.50 -0.51
CA VAL A 103 -0.93 -10.17 -1.82
C VAL A 103 0.02 -11.29 -2.25
N ASN A 104 0.68 -11.93 -1.30
CA ASN A 104 1.56 -13.07 -1.56
C ASN A 104 0.78 -14.39 -1.49
N ASP A 105 0.70 -15.09 -2.59
CA ASP A 105 0.00 -16.37 -2.72
C ASP A 105 0.60 -17.54 -1.93
N MET A 106 1.87 -17.47 -1.59
CA MET A 106 2.53 -18.45 -0.73
C MET A 106 2.06 -18.38 0.73
N ALA A 107 1.33 -17.33 1.08
CA ALA A 107 0.80 -17.10 2.41
C ALA A 107 -0.50 -17.89 2.63
N SER A 108 -0.40 -19.11 3.10
CA SER A 108 -1.57 -19.97 3.33
C SER A 108 -2.36 -19.65 4.60
N VAL A 109 -1.73 -19.02 5.61
CA VAL A 109 -2.33 -18.79 6.94
C VAL A 109 -1.75 -17.55 7.61
N SER A 110 -2.57 -16.84 8.40
CA SER A 110 -2.12 -15.76 9.32
C SER A 110 -1.48 -14.53 8.66
N ALA A 111 -1.67 -14.32 7.38
CA ALA A 111 -1.36 -13.07 6.71
C ALA A 111 -2.59 -12.16 6.70
N ARG A 112 -2.37 -10.84 6.78
CA ARG A 112 -3.40 -9.83 6.64
C ARG A 112 -2.91 -8.76 5.69
N THR A 113 -3.63 -8.59 4.61
CA THR A 113 -3.42 -7.46 3.70
C THR A 113 -4.01 -6.21 4.31
N PHE A 114 -3.27 -5.14 4.25
CA PHE A 114 -3.73 -3.81 4.64
C PHE A 114 -3.54 -2.80 3.53
N SER A 115 -4.40 -1.82 3.50
CA SER A 115 -4.38 -0.72 2.56
C SER A 115 -4.00 0.60 3.24
N VAL A 116 -3.63 1.60 2.45
CA VAL A 116 -3.47 2.99 2.90
C VAL A 116 -4.70 3.48 3.68
N ALA A 117 -5.89 3.15 3.20
CA ALA A 117 -7.14 3.54 3.84
C ALA A 117 -7.30 2.93 5.25
N ASP A 118 -6.78 1.73 5.46
CA ASP A 118 -6.82 1.10 6.78
C ASP A 118 -5.89 1.84 7.74
N ALA A 119 -4.65 2.18 7.33
CA ALA A 119 -3.73 2.95 8.16
C ALA A 119 -4.26 4.35 8.54
N GLN A 120 -5.12 4.94 7.71
CA GLN A 120 -5.75 6.23 7.98
C GLN A 120 -7.02 6.13 8.83
N ARG A 121 -7.68 4.97 8.86
CA ARG A 121 -8.97 4.76 9.54
C ARG A 121 -8.87 4.28 10.97
N TYR A 122 -7.86 3.50 11.29
CA TYR A 122 -7.72 2.97 12.64
C TYR A 122 -7.40 4.08 13.63
N ALA A 123 -8.17 4.16 14.70
CA ALA A 123 -7.92 5.11 15.79
C ALA A 123 -6.53 4.88 16.38
N GLY A 124 -5.76 5.95 16.57
CA GLY A 124 -4.42 5.87 17.12
C GLY A 124 -3.33 5.43 16.13
N ALA A 125 -3.66 5.08 14.90
CA ALA A 125 -2.66 4.68 13.90
C ALA A 125 -1.72 5.84 13.49
N MET A 126 -2.18 7.08 13.54
CA MET A 126 -1.37 8.29 13.28
C MET A 126 -0.62 8.25 11.94
N ASN A 127 -1.22 7.64 10.90
CA ASN A 127 -0.59 7.36 9.62
C ASN A 127 0.68 6.49 9.73
N ASP A 128 0.71 5.57 10.68
CA ASP A 128 1.78 4.61 10.90
C ASP A 128 1.23 3.18 10.79
N ILE A 129 1.83 2.38 9.92
CA ILE A 129 1.38 1.01 9.66
C ILE A 129 1.64 0.07 10.83
N SER A 130 2.69 0.29 11.63
CA SER A 130 2.95 -0.49 12.84
C SER A 130 1.86 -0.24 13.89
N ARG A 131 1.53 1.03 14.12
CA ARG A 131 0.45 1.39 15.04
C ARG A 131 -0.91 0.90 14.56
N MET A 132 -1.15 0.91 13.26
CA MET A 132 -2.33 0.28 12.67
C MET A 132 -2.37 -1.23 12.96
N ALA A 133 -1.24 -1.92 12.78
CA ALA A 133 -1.16 -3.37 12.99
C ALA A 133 -1.42 -3.79 14.45
N GLN A 134 -1.21 -2.90 15.43
CA GLN A 134 -1.57 -3.14 16.84
C GLN A 134 -3.07 -3.40 17.05
N ASN A 135 -3.91 -3.02 16.08
CA ASN A 135 -5.35 -3.32 16.11
C ASN A 135 -5.68 -4.74 15.61
N PHE A 136 -4.70 -5.51 15.15
CA PHE A 136 -4.94 -6.88 14.72
C PHE A 136 -4.90 -7.85 15.89
N ALA A 137 -5.70 -8.92 15.80
CA ALA A 137 -5.74 -9.93 16.84
C ALA A 137 -4.36 -10.58 17.04
N GLY A 138 -3.92 -10.63 18.30
CA GLY A 138 -2.61 -11.19 18.67
C GLY A 138 -1.42 -10.26 18.46
N VAL A 139 -1.68 -9.00 18.15
CA VAL A 139 -0.64 -7.95 18.03
C VAL A 139 -0.84 -6.92 19.13
N GLY A 140 0.23 -6.54 19.80
CA GLY A 140 0.20 -5.53 20.86
C GLY A 140 1.40 -4.59 20.77
N SER A 141 1.42 -3.58 21.62
CA SER A 141 2.54 -2.66 21.78
C SER A 141 3.15 -2.81 23.17
N PRO A 142 4.47 -2.79 23.29
CA PRO A 142 5.12 -2.73 24.61
C PRO A 142 5.03 -1.33 25.24
N SER A 143 4.88 -0.29 24.43
CA SER A 143 4.84 1.11 24.88
C SER A 143 4.16 2.01 23.84
N ASP A 144 3.46 3.05 24.29
CA ASP A 144 2.85 4.05 23.40
C ASP A 144 3.88 5.07 22.85
N SER A 145 5.07 5.16 23.47
CA SER A 145 6.15 6.06 23.02
C SER A 145 6.86 5.57 21.75
N SER A 146 6.75 4.27 21.45
CA SER A 146 7.37 3.60 20.31
C SER A 146 6.31 2.92 19.47
N ASN A 147 6.59 2.71 18.20
CA ASN A 147 5.75 1.92 17.30
C ASN A 147 6.17 0.44 17.22
N ASP A 148 6.98 -0.02 18.18
CA ASP A 148 7.29 -1.44 18.31
C ASP A 148 6.03 -2.28 18.46
N ILE A 149 6.04 -3.45 17.85
CA ILE A 149 4.93 -4.41 17.93
C ILE A 149 5.40 -5.75 18.49
N VAL A 150 4.55 -6.31 19.33
CA VAL A 150 4.68 -7.65 19.89
C VAL A 150 3.66 -8.54 19.21
N VAL A 151 4.12 -9.55 18.47
CA VAL A 151 3.25 -10.48 17.77
C VAL A 151 3.16 -11.76 18.58
N ARG A 152 1.96 -12.11 19.06
CA ARG A 152 1.66 -13.32 19.84
C ARG A 152 2.63 -13.54 21.02
N GLY A 153 3.04 -12.46 21.67
CA GLY A 153 3.96 -12.49 22.80
C GLY A 153 5.44 -12.68 22.44
N ASN A 154 5.79 -12.76 21.16
CA ASN A 154 7.18 -12.83 20.72
C ASN A 154 7.87 -11.48 20.80
N SER A 155 9.19 -11.49 20.99
CA SER A 155 9.99 -10.27 21.00
C SER A 155 9.84 -9.44 19.73
N PRO A 156 9.72 -8.12 19.84
CA PRO A 156 9.69 -7.23 18.67
C PRO A 156 10.98 -7.32 17.83
N PHE A 157 12.12 -7.72 18.40
CA PHE A 157 13.38 -7.89 17.66
C PHE A 157 13.35 -8.95 16.56
N GLY A 158 12.35 -9.82 16.55
CA GLY A 158 12.17 -10.85 15.51
C GLY A 158 11.29 -10.42 14.34
N LEU A 159 10.89 -9.16 14.30
CA LEU A 159 10.10 -8.60 13.21
C LEU A 159 11.01 -8.33 12.00
N LEU A 160 10.60 -8.80 10.83
CA LEU A 160 11.25 -8.51 9.56
C LEU A 160 10.49 -7.40 8.82
N TRP A 161 11.23 -6.41 8.37
CA TRP A 161 10.76 -5.40 7.43
C TRP A 161 11.29 -5.73 6.04
N ARG A 162 10.40 -5.87 5.07
CA ARG A 162 10.74 -6.03 3.65
C ARG A 162 10.03 -4.95 2.85
N ILE A 163 10.76 -4.20 2.05
CA ILE A 163 10.24 -3.13 1.21
C ILE A 163 10.60 -3.45 -0.24
N GLU A 164 9.60 -3.59 -1.11
CA GLU A 164 9.79 -3.96 -2.53
C GLU A 164 10.67 -5.22 -2.70
N GLY A 165 10.55 -6.20 -1.80
CA GLY A 165 11.33 -7.42 -1.82
C GLY A 165 12.72 -7.35 -1.19
N VAL A 166 13.15 -6.18 -0.70
CA VAL A 166 14.45 -5.98 -0.02
C VAL A 166 14.26 -5.93 1.49
N ASP A 167 15.03 -6.74 2.22
CA ASP A 167 15.01 -6.75 3.68
C ASP A 167 15.66 -5.48 4.22
N VAL A 168 14.96 -4.76 5.08
CA VAL A 168 15.38 -3.50 5.71
C VAL A 168 15.45 -3.72 7.22
N TYR A 169 16.53 -3.25 7.83
CA TYR A 169 16.73 -3.44 9.26
C TYR A 169 15.65 -2.79 10.12
N ASN A 170 15.44 -1.49 9.95
CA ASN A 170 14.43 -0.74 10.71
C ASN A 170 14.04 0.55 9.94
N PRO A 171 12.82 0.65 9.40
CA PRO A 171 12.35 1.84 8.70
C PRO A 171 11.71 2.87 9.65
N ASN A 172 12.34 3.14 10.80
CA ASN A 172 11.84 4.07 11.79
C ASN A 172 12.92 5.03 12.27
N HIS A 173 12.52 6.27 12.55
CA HIS A 173 13.36 7.27 13.21
C HIS A 173 13.39 7.07 14.73
N PHE A 174 14.48 7.50 15.35
CA PHE A 174 14.68 7.49 16.80
C PHE A 174 14.49 6.09 17.41
N ALA A 175 14.97 5.09 16.69
CA ALA A 175 14.98 3.72 17.15
C ALA A 175 16.16 3.48 18.11
N ASP A 176 15.93 2.67 19.12
CA ASP A 176 17.01 2.17 19.97
C ASP A 176 17.85 1.12 19.22
N GLY A 177 19.10 0.96 19.63
CA GLY A 177 19.98 -0.05 19.04
C GLY A 177 19.41 -1.45 19.20
N GLY A 178 19.22 -2.14 18.08
CA GLY A 178 18.59 -3.47 18.03
C GLY A 178 17.05 -3.47 17.92
N ALA A 179 16.36 -2.34 18.14
CA ALA A 179 14.91 -2.26 18.00
C ALA A 179 14.46 -2.41 16.55
N THR A 180 13.25 -2.90 16.37
CA THR A 180 12.57 -3.00 15.05
C THR A 180 11.48 -1.96 14.89
N GLY A 181 11.19 -1.19 15.91
CA GLY A 181 10.34 -0.01 15.91
C GLY A 181 11.13 1.26 16.25
N GLY A 182 10.43 2.36 16.43
CA GLY A 182 10.95 3.67 16.78
C GLY A 182 9.83 4.64 17.14
N ALA A 183 10.16 5.88 17.38
CA ALA A 183 9.13 6.87 17.72
C ALA A 183 8.26 7.25 16.52
N ILE A 184 8.84 7.31 15.31
CA ILE A 184 8.19 7.78 14.09
C ILE A 184 8.62 6.90 12.90
N SER A 185 7.66 6.41 12.14
CA SER A 185 7.93 5.65 10.92
C SER A 185 8.52 6.53 9.81
N MET A 186 9.55 6.03 9.11
CA MET A 186 10.05 6.61 7.86
C MET A 186 9.09 6.38 6.70
N LEU A 187 8.23 5.36 6.81
CA LEU A 187 7.30 4.99 5.76
C LEU A 187 6.18 6.03 5.63
N ASN A 188 6.03 6.55 4.43
CA ASN A 188 4.94 7.46 4.11
C ASN A 188 3.76 6.68 3.58
N VAL A 189 2.66 6.65 4.32
CA VAL A 189 1.43 5.92 3.97
C VAL A 189 0.90 6.31 2.58
N ASN A 190 1.07 7.58 2.15
CA ASN A 190 0.62 8.05 0.84
C ASN A 190 1.40 7.46 -0.34
N THR A 191 2.56 6.88 -0.07
CA THR A 191 3.41 6.22 -1.08
C THR A 191 3.26 4.71 -1.11
N LEU A 192 2.48 4.13 -0.18
CA LEU A 192 2.29 2.69 -0.07
C LEU A 192 1.16 2.18 -0.98
N SER A 193 1.26 0.93 -1.36
CA SER A 193 0.21 0.13 -1.97
C SER A 193 -0.33 -0.87 -0.95
N ASN A 194 -1.23 -1.75 -1.37
CA ASN A 194 -1.64 -2.89 -0.56
C ASN A 194 -0.42 -3.71 -0.19
N SER A 195 -0.27 -4.00 1.08
CA SER A 195 0.90 -4.63 1.67
C SER A 195 0.45 -5.70 2.65
N ASP A 196 1.31 -6.68 2.90
CA ASP A 196 0.99 -7.81 3.75
C ASP A 196 1.68 -7.73 5.10
N PHE A 197 0.97 -8.15 6.13
CA PHE A 197 1.48 -8.35 7.46
C PHE A 197 1.23 -9.78 7.93
N TYR A 198 2.29 -10.47 8.23
CA TYR A 198 2.26 -11.87 8.70
C TYR A 198 2.47 -11.95 10.20
N THR A 199 1.57 -12.65 10.88
CA THR A 199 1.68 -12.90 12.33
C THR A 199 2.18 -14.30 12.67
N SER A 200 2.28 -15.21 11.70
CA SER A 200 2.86 -16.55 11.78
C SER A 200 2.86 -17.24 10.41
N ALA A 201 3.40 -18.46 10.34
CA ALA A 201 3.39 -19.31 9.15
C ALA A 201 3.92 -18.58 7.90
N PHE A 202 5.09 -17.97 8.03
CA PHE A 202 5.72 -17.23 6.94
C PHE A 202 6.10 -18.17 5.80
N PRO A 203 5.91 -17.77 4.53
CA PRO A 203 6.55 -18.42 3.39
C PRO A 203 8.06 -18.54 3.57
N ALA A 204 8.66 -19.57 2.95
CA ALA A 204 10.09 -19.87 3.10
C ALA A 204 11.03 -18.75 2.60
N GLU A 205 10.52 -17.82 1.81
CA GLU A 205 11.27 -16.66 1.34
C GLU A 205 11.59 -15.62 2.43
N TYR A 206 10.85 -15.62 3.56
CA TYR A 206 11.09 -14.72 4.69
C TYR A 206 12.03 -15.37 5.70
N MET A 207 13.30 -15.43 5.36
CA MET A 207 14.34 -15.89 6.28
C MET A 207 14.59 -14.86 7.37
N ASN A 208 15.09 -15.30 8.51
CA ASN A 208 15.44 -14.45 9.68
C ASN A 208 14.25 -13.78 10.41
N ALA A 209 13.00 -14.08 10.06
CA ALA A 209 11.84 -13.65 10.80
C ALA A 209 11.42 -14.74 11.81
N TYR A 210 11.12 -14.35 13.06
CA TYR A 210 10.56 -15.28 14.07
C TYR A 210 9.40 -14.68 14.88
N SER A 211 9.10 -13.40 14.68
CA SER A 211 7.97 -12.70 15.32
C SER A 211 6.88 -12.39 14.32
N GLY A 212 7.18 -11.59 13.32
CA GLY A 212 6.27 -11.19 12.26
C GLY A 212 7.01 -10.68 11.03
N VAL A 213 6.29 -10.47 9.94
CA VAL A 213 6.84 -9.89 8.70
C VAL A 213 5.93 -8.79 8.19
N PHE A 214 6.48 -7.62 7.90
CA PHE A 214 5.87 -6.62 7.04
C PHE A 214 6.45 -6.74 5.63
N ASP A 215 5.64 -7.12 4.66
CA ASP A 215 6.00 -7.05 3.24
C ASP A 215 5.32 -5.82 2.62
N ILE A 216 6.10 -4.77 2.45
CA ILE A 216 5.66 -3.44 2.07
C ILE A 216 5.84 -3.24 0.59
N ARG A 217 4.78 -2.80 -0.07
CA ARG A 217 4.78 -2.44 -1.48
C ARG A 217 4.56 -0.93 -1.64
N LEU A 218 5.34 -0.32 -2.51
CA LEU A 218 5.15 1.07 -2.90
C LEU A 218 4.19 1.15 -4.09
N ARG A 219 3.30 2.15 -4.11
CA ARG A 219 2.41 2.37 -5.25
C ARG A 219 3.16 2.88 -6.47
N GLU A 220 2.54 2.77 -7.61
CA GLU A 220 3.02 3.38 -8.85
C GLU A 220 2.52 4.82 -8.98
N GLY A 221 3.28 5.64 -9.71
CA GLY A 221 2.87 7.01 -10.05
C GLY A 221 1.86 7.03 -11.20
N ASN A 222 1.21 8.18 -11.38
CA ASN A 222 0.28 8.40 -12.49
C ASN A 222 1.05 8.45 -13.82
N TYR A 223 0.70 7.60 -14.77
CA TYR A 223 1.36 7.50 -16.07
C TYR A 223 0.80 8.45 -17.16
N ASP A 224 -0.23 9.25 -16.84
CA ASP A 224 -0.88 10.16 -17.80
C ASP A 224 -0.73 11.63 -17.45
N LYS A 225 -0.82 11.97 -16.15
CA LYS A 225 -0.86 13.33 -15.65
C LYS A 225 0.12 13.54 -14.51
N HIS A 226 0.67 14.74 -14.42
CA HIS A 226 1.38 15.19 -13.23
C HIS A 226 0.39 15.57 -12.15
N GLU A 227 0.61 15.03 -10.95
CA GLU A 227 -0.18 15.31 -9.77
C GLU A 227 0.73 15.72 -8.62
N PHE A 228 0.24 16.67 -7.82
CA PHE A 228 0.96 17.19 -6.67
C PHE A 228 0.14 16.96 -5.42
N THR A 229 0.81 16.57 -4.35
CA THR A 229 0.20 16.37 -3.04
C THR A 229 0.90 17.26 -2.04
N GLY A 230 0.15 18.00 -1.24
CA GLY A 230 0.66 18.74 -0.09
C GLY A 230 -0.13 18.35 1.14
N GLN A 231 0.55 18.02 2.22
CA GLN A 231 -0.06 17.65 3.49
C GLN A 231 0.67 18.34 4.64
N ILE A 232 -0.08 18.83 5.60
CA ILE A 232 0.43 19.34 6.87
C ILE A 232 -0.25 18.55 7.97
N GLY A 233 0.52 17.96 8.86
CA GLY A 233 0.00 17.12 9.93
C GLY A 233 0.95 17.05 11.11
N ILE A 234 0.59 16.24 12.10
CA ILE A 234 1.39 16.04 13.31
C ILE A 234 2.79 15.48 12.99
N ASN A 235 2.89 14.68 11.92
CA ASN A 235 4.14 14.08 11.46
C ASN A 235 5.00 15.00 10.58
N GLY A 236 4.58 16.25 10.36
CA GLY A 236 5.36 17.22 9.61
C GLY A 236 4.64 17.80 8.39
N ILE A 237 5.43 18.43 7.54
CA ILE A 237 5.01 18.91 6.22
C ILE A 237 5.48 17.90 5.18
N GLU A 238 4.56 17.50 4.33
CA GLU A 238 4.81 16.56 3.24
C GLU A 238 4.47 17.20 1.90
N VAL A 239 5.33 16.99 0.93
CA VAL A 239 5.10 17.32 -0.46
C VAL A 239 5.36 16.09 -1.32
N GLY A 240 4.46 15.80 -2.23
CA GLY A 240 4.56 14.69 -3.17
C GLY A 240 4.36 15.14 -4.59
N VAL A 241 5.03 14.49 -5.52
CA VAL A 241 4.87 14.70 -6.95
C VAL A 241 4.88 13.35 -7.65
N GLU A 242 4.01 13.18 -8.61
CA GLU A 242 3.99 12.00 -9.45
C GLU A 242 3.58 12.37 -10.87
N GLY A 243 3.92 11.52 -11.83
CA GLY A 243 3.55 11.77 -13.21
C GLY A 243 4.24 10.87 -14.22
N PRO A 244 3.91 11.05 -15.50
CA PRO A 244 4.50 10.29 -16.59
C PRO A 244 5.96 10.68 -16.82
N ILE A 245 6.83 9.68 -16.96
CA ILE A 245 8.14 9.81 -17.60
C ILE A 245 7.95 9.70 -19.12
N SER A 246 7.14 8.73 -19.54
CA SER A 246 6.79 8.54 -20.95
C SER A 246 5.36 8.01 -21.05
N LYS A 247 4.47 8.83 -21.61
CA LYS A 247 3.07 8.42 -21.87
C LYS A 247 2.99 7.25 -22.85
N LYS A 248 3.91 7.19 -23.83
CA LYS A 248 3.95 6.12 -24.85
C LYS A 248 4.30 4.78 -24.23
N LEU A 249 5.20 4.76 -23.26
CA LEU A 249 5.64 3.56 -22.56
C LEU A 249 4.83 3.30 -21.28
N LYS A 250 3.90 4.20 -20.93
CA LYS A 250 3.19 4.19 -19.64
C LYS A 250 4.16 4.20 -18.43
N ALA A 251 5.39 4.69 -18.64
CA ALA A 251 6.38 4.81 -17.58
C ALA A 251 6.03 6.00 -16.68
N SER A 252 6.09 5.79 -15.38
CA SER A 252 5.71 6.76 -14.36
C SER A 252 6.77 6.92 -13.28
N TYR A 253 6.72 8.04 -12.59
CA TYR A 253 7.48 8.28 -11.37
C TYR A 253 6.57 8.75 -10.25
N MET A 254 6.99 8.50 -9.04
CA MET A 254 6.43 9.04 -7.82
C MET A 254 7.60 9.44 -6.92
N ALA A 255 7.51 10.61 -6.31
CA ALA A 255 8.45 11.07 -5.30
C ALA A 255 7.71 11.81 -4.18
N SER A 256 8.13 11.62 -2.95
CA SER A 256 7.61 12.29 -1.77
C SER A 256 8.75 12.74 -0.88
N TYR A 257 8.60 13.90 -0.30
CA TYR A 257 9.51 14.44 0.72
C TYR A 257 8.71 14.89 1.93
N ARG A 258 9.14 14.47 3.11
CA ARG A 258 8.55 14.86 4.39
C ARG A 258 9.62 15.50 5.27
N TYR A 259 9.25 16.60 5.91
CA TYR A 259 10.08 17.30 6.87
C TYR A 259 9.36 17.45 8.21
N SER A 260 10.05 17.19 9.29
CA SER A 260 9.55 17.29 10.66
C SER A 260 9.07 18.70 11.00
N PHE A 261 7.88 18.82 11.55
CA PHE A 261 7.32 20.08 12.04
C PHE A 261 7.58 20.33 13.55
N LEU A 262 8.17 19.35 14.23
CA LEU A 262 8.35 19.37 15.68
C LEU A 262 9.20 20.56 16.16
N GLY A 263 10.19 20.98 15.38
CA GLY A 263 10.99 22.17 15.67
C GLY A 263 10.19 23.47 15.73
N VAL A 264 9.19 23.61 14.86
CA VAL A 264 8.29 24.77 14.90
C VAL A 264 7.37 24.74 16.11
N LEU A 265 6.85 23.55 16.44
CA LEU A 265 6.03 23.38 17.64
C LEU A 265 6.81 23.65 18.93
N ALA A 266 8.07 23.19 19.02
CA ALA A 266 8.95 23.52 20.13
C ALA A 266 9.18 25.03 20.26
N TYR A 267 9.41 25.73 19.14
CA TYR A 267 9.53 27.18 19.12
C TYR A 267 8.25 27.89 19.60
N LEU A 268 7.09 27.31 19.36
CA LEU A 268 5.79 27.79 19.84
C LEU A 268 5.52 27.41 21.32
N GLY A 269 6.47 26.77 22.01
CA GLY A 269 6.40 26.46 23.43
C GLY A 269 5.80 25.08 23.75
N PHE A 270 5.65 24.19 22.77
CA PHE A 270 5.26 22.81 23.05
C PHE A 270 6.44 22.02 23.62
N ASP A 271 6.24 21.38 24.77
CA ASP A 271 7.23 20.49 25.40
C ASP A 271 6.95 19.03 24.97
N PHE A 272 7.96 18.39 24.40
CA PHE A 272 7.89 16.99 23.96
C PHE A 272 8.44 16.01 25.00
N GLY A 273 8.81 16.50 26.20
CA GLY A 273 9.39 15.67 27.23
C GLY A 273 10.85 15.21 26.94
N THR A 274 11.47 15.78 25.90
CA THR A 274 12.83 15.44 25.47
C THR A 274 13.89 16.38 26.05
N GLY A 275 13.53 17.21 27.03
CA GLY A 275 14.38 18.26 27.62
C GLY A 275 14.63 19.36 26.58
N SER A 276 15.91 19.74 26.39
CA SER A 276 16.28 20.76 25.42
C SER A 276 16.44 20.25 23.98
N ALA A 277 16.36 18.95 23.76
CA ALA A 277 16.50 18.34 22.42
C ALA A 277 15.18 18.37 21.68
N VAL A 278 15.16 18.92 20.47
CA VAL A 278 14.00 18.87 19.58
C VAL A 278 14.27 17.82 18.51
N PRO A 279 13.48 16.73 18.46
CA PRO A 279 13.68 15.71 17.44
C PRO A 279 13.33 16.28 16.06
N THR A 280 14.27 16.22 15.14
CA THR A 280 14.05 16.61 13.74
C THR A 280 14.36 15.45 12.82
N TYR A 281 13.57 15.26 11.80
CA TYR A 281 13.75 14.21 10.80
C TYR A 281 13.28 14.67 9.43
N GLN A 282 13.74 13.97 8.44
CA GLN A 282 13.30 14.15 7.05
C GLN A 282 13.37 12.84 6.31
N ASP A 283 12.45 12.62 5.39
CA ASP A 283 12.31 11.41 4.62
C ASP A 283 12.17 11.69 3.15
N TRP A 284 12.81 10.85 2.35
CA TRP A 284 12.63 10.80 0.92
C TRP A 284 12.10 9.42 0.52
N THR A 285 11.08 9.40 -0.30
CA THR A 285 10.59 8.17 -0.96
C THR A 285 10.43 8.47 -2.43
N ALA A 286 10.99 7.62 -3.27
CA ALA A 286 10.81 7.74 -4.72
C ALA A 286 10.67 6.35 -5.35
N LYS A 287 9.88 6.26 -6.43
CA LYS A 287 9.75 5.04 -7.23
C LYS A 287 9.56 5.42 -8.70
N ILE A 288 10.25 4.71 -9.57
CA ILE A 288 10.11 4.78 -11.03
C ILE A 288 9.63 3.42 -11.51
N ASN A 289 8.59 3.41 -12.33
CA ASN A 289 8.05 2.21 -12.96
C ASN A 289 8.09 2.31 -14.48
N ILE A 290 8.60 1.28 -15.10
CA ILE A 290 8.73 1.16 -16.57
C ILE A 290 8.12 -0.18 -16.99
N PRO A 291 6.84 -0.23 -17.43
CA PRO A 291 6.23 -1.43 -17.94
C PRO A 291 6.94 -1.91 -19.21
N LEU A 292 7.24 -3.19 -19.30
CA LEU A 292 7.88 -3.81 -20.45
C LEU A 292 6.82 -4.33 -21.44
N LYS A 293 7.09 -4.24 -22.73
CA LYS A 293 6.14 -4.63 -23.79
C LYS A 293 5.80 -6.12 -23.83
N LYS A 294 6.69 -6.97 -23.35
CA LYS A 294 6.53 -8.44 -23.37
C LYS A 294 6.12 -9.01 -22.00
N GLY A 295 5.56 -8.19 -21.12
CA GLY A 295 5.26 -8.52 -19.74
C GLY A 295 6.37 -8.09 -18.78
N GLY A 296 6.01 -8.00 -17.50
CA GLY A 296 6.88 -7.51 -16.43
C GLY A 296 6.97 -6.00 -16.31
N THR A 297 7.56 -5.56 -15.22
CA THR A 297 7.81 -4.15 -14.91
C THR A 297 9.21 -3.98 -14.35
N LEU A 298 9.95 -3.02 -14.86
CA LEU A 298 11.24 -2.61 -14.29
C LEU A 298 10.97 -1.47 -13.31
N SER A 299 11.29 -1.68 -12.04
CA SER A 299 11.11 -0.69 -10.98
C SER A 299 12.43 -0.30 -10.35
N PHE A 300 12.55 0.98 -10.01
CA PHE A 300 13.66 1.55 -9.22
C PHE A 300 13.06 2.29 -8.04
N PHE A 301 13.58 2.08 -6.84
CA PHE A 301 13.13 2.76 -5.62
C PHE A 301 14.29 3.07 -4.67
#